data_693fd5af82b584bebacb4e36036ef9a2
#
_entry.id   693fd5af82b584bebacb4e36036ef9a2
#
_cell.length_a   1.000
_cell.length_b   1.000
_cell.length_c   1.000
_cell.angle_alpha   90.00
_cell.angle_beta   90.00
_cell.angle_gamma   90.00
#
_symmetry.space_group_name_H-M   'P 1'
#
loop_
_entity.id
_entity.type
_entity.pdbx_description
1 polymer ?
#
loop_
_entity_poly.entity_id
_entity_poly.type
_entity_poly.pdbx_seq_one_letter_code
_entity_poly.pdbx_strand_id
1 'polypeptide(L)'
;MKRGLAFILAASTLVAADPFYESAQRKLDALEARQVPRGSSVTFTPLEIDAWARVKIPETVPEGIRDGHVELGQDVATGYATVDFLKMRQAKGQQPNWFMQKLLEGERPLKVSIRLESGGGRCIVHLTRVDISNVSANATVLDFLIKTFFMPLYPDAKINEPFDLDYDIDRIDITPADIKVTIKR
;
A
#
# COMPACT_ATOMS: atom_id res chain seq x y z
N MET A 1 -1.61 46.61 44.70
CA MET A 1 -1.75 45.17 44.34
C MET A 1 -1.97 45.08 42.82
N LYS A 2 -0.93 44.79 42.07
CA LYS A 2 -0.99 44.66 40.57
C LYS A 2 -1.00 43.17 40.24
N ARG A 3 -2.12 42.66 39.69
CA ARG A 3 -2.27 41.30 39.15
C ARG A 3 -1.79 41.32 37.71
N GLY A 4 -0.63 40.74 37.43
CA GLY A 4 -0.13 40.46 36.09
C GLY A 4 -0.87 39.28 35.49
N LEU A 5 -1.57 39.52 34.40
CA LEU A 5 -2.20 38.46 33.56
C LEU A 5 -1.15 37.93 32.62
N ALA A 6 -0.65 36.74 32.88
CA ALA A 6 0.25 36.02 31.94
C ALA A 6 -0.59 35.37 30.87
N PHE A 7 -0.53 35.90 29.64
CA PHE A 7 -1.07 35.26 28.44
C PHE A 7 -0.11 34.13 28.04
N ILE A 8 -0.52 32.88 28.25
CA ILE A 8 0.15 31.71 27.69
C ILE A 8 -0.36 31.57 26.24
N LEU A 9 0.47 31.98 25.28
CA LEU A 9 0.28 31.66 23.87
C LEU A 9 0.55 30.16 23.69
N ALA A 10 -0.50 29.35 23.60
CA ALA A 10 -0.39 27.97 23.14
C ALA A 10 -0.14 28.01 21.62
N ALA A 11 1.11 27.84 21.23
CA ALA A 11 1.47 27.61 19.83
C ALA A 11 0.99 26.21 19.43
N SER A 12 -0.21 26.14 18.84
CA SER A 12 -0.68 24.94 18.15
C SER A 12 0.19 24.76 16.91
N THR A 13 1.12 23.83 16.96
CA THR A 13 1.84 23.35 15.77
C THR A 13 0.81 22.66 14.87
N LEU A 14 0.30 23.37 13.85
CA LEU A 14 -0.36 22.73 12.73
C LEU A 14 0.70 21.82 12.06
N VAL A 15 0.58 20.52 12.23
CA VAL A 15 1.26 19.57 11.36
C VAL A 15 0.60 19.76 10.00
N ALA A 16 1.29 20.41 9.07
CA ALA A 16 0.82 20.54 7.71
C ALA A 16 0.69 19.13 7.12
N ALA A 17 -0.52 18.76 6.68
CA ALA A 17 -0.72 17.50 6.00
C ALA A 17 0.13 17.47 4.72
N ASP A 18 0.67 16.30 4.37
CA ASP A 18 1.50 16.12 3.18
C ASP A 18 0.65 16.46 1.92
N PRO A 19 1.01 17.49 1.12
CA PRO A 19 0.22 17.90 -0.02
C PRO A 19 0.11 16.81 -1.10
N PHE A 20 1.08 15.91 -1.20
CA PHE A 20 1.05 14.78 -2.12
C PHE A 20 0.04 13.73 -1.66
N TYR A 21 -0.02 13.45 -0.34
CA TYR A 21 -1.04 12.58 0.23
C TYR A 21 -2.44 13.13 -0.01
N GLU A 22 -2.67 14.40 0.30
CA GLU A 22 -3.98 15.02 0.08
C GLU A 22 -4.39 15.02 -1.39
N SER A 23 -3.43 15.24 -2.31
CA SER A 23 -3.69 15.19 -3.74
C SER A 23 -4.08 13.79 -4.20
N ALA A 24 -3.33 12.76 -3.75
CA ALA A 24 -3.64 11.37 -4.04
C ALA A 24 -5.02 10.98 -3.49
N GLN A 25 -5.31 11.33 -2.24
CA GLN A 25 -6.58 11.00 -1.59
C GLN A 25 -7.76 11.62 -2.33
N ARG A 26 -7.70 12.92 -2.70
CA ARG A 26 -8.77 13.57 -3.48
C ARG A 26 -9.02 12.90 -4.84
N LYS A 27 -7.96 12.44 -5.52
CA LYS A 27 -8.07 11.73 -6.79
C LYS A 27 -8.73 10.37 -6.61
N LEU A 28 -8.38 9.63 -5.54
CA LEU A 28 -9.00 8.36 -5.20
C LEU A 28 -10.46 8.55 -4.83
N ASP A 29 -10.79 9.52 -3.97
CA ASP A 29 -12.16 9.84 -3.57
C ASP A 29 -13.02 10.19 -4.81
N ALA A 30 -12.47 10.92 -5.78
CA ALA A 30 -13.18 11.25 -7.02
C ALA A 30 -13.44 10.02 -7.90
N LEU A 31 -12.51 9.05 -7.94
CA LEU A 31 -12.69 7.76 -8.62
C LEU A 31 -13.78 6.94 -7.92
N GLU A 32 -13.70 6.78 -6.60
CA GLU A 32 -14.67 6.02 -5.80
C GLU A 32 -16.08 6.61 -5.89
N ALA A 33 -16.19 7.94 -5.86
CA ALA A 33 -17.46 8.64 -6.02
C ALA A 33 -17.95 8.70 -7.48
N ARG A 34 -17.21 8.11 -8.45
CA ARG A 34 -17.52 8.14 -9.90
C ARG A 34 -17.69 9.56 -10.45
N GLN A 35 -16.95 10.51 -9.92
CA GLN A 35 -16.98 11.92 -10.33
C GLN A 35 -16.06 12.22 -11.51
N VAL A 36 -15.25 11.25 -11.93
CA VAL A 36 -14.35 11.37 -13.07
C VAL A 36 -15.13 11.15 -14.38
N PRO A 37 -15.06 12.07 -15.35
CA PRO A 37 -15.82 11.94 -16.58
C PRO A 37 -15.48 10.67 -17.38
N ARG A 38 -16.47 10.09 -18.05
CA ARG A 38 -16.27 8.92 -18.91
C ARG A 38 -15.27 9.22 -20.02
N GLY A 39 -14.40 8.26 -20.31
CA GLY A 39 -13.35 8.37 -21.32
C GLY A 39 -12.18 9.26 -20.94
N SER A 40 -12.18 9.85 -19.73
CA SER A 40 -11.05 10.63 -19.21
C SER A 40 -10.09 9.75 -18.40
N SER A 41 -9.03 10.35 -17.88
CA SER A 41 -8.04 9.66 -17.07
C SER A 41 -7.65 10.49 -15.85
N VAL A 42 -7.30 9.81 -14.76
CA VAL A 42 -6.68 10.38 -13.58
C VAL A 42 -5.24 9.88 -13.51
N THR A 43 -4.30 10.80 -13.26
CA THR A 43 -2.88 10.48 -13.20
C THR A 43 -2.35 10.75 -11.80
N PHE A 44 -1.62 9.77 -11.25
CA PHE A 44 -0.95 9.86 -9.97
C PHE A 44 0.56 9.90 -10.20
N THR A 45 1.22 10.90 -9.65
CA THR A 45 2.70 10.98 -9.66
C THR A 45 3.32 9.97 -8.69
N PRO A 46 4.60 9.59 -8.86
CA PRO A 46 5.30 8.72 -7.91
C PRO A 46 5.28 9.26 -6.48
N LEU A 47 5.39 10.59 -6.30
CA LEU A 47 5.35 11.23 -4.98
C LEU A 47 3.97 11.10 -4.32
N GLU A 48 2.88 11.21 -5.10
CA GLU A 48 1.53 11.02 -4.60
C GLU A 48 1.28 9.57 -4.15
N ILE A 49 1.72 8.61 -4.96
CA ILE A 49 1.58 7.18 -4.62
C ILE A 49 2.40 6.84 -3.38
N ASP A 50 3.64 7.32 -3.31
CA ASP A 50 4.52 7.08 -2.17
C ASP A 50 3.98 7.72 -0.88
N ALA A 51 3.54 8.97 -0.94
CA ALA A 51 2.96 9.67 0.20
C ALA A 51 1.68 8.98 0.70
N TRP A 52 0.82 8.53 -0.22
CA TRP A 52 -0.39 7.79 0.11
C TRP A 52 -0.07 6.43 0.75
N ALA A 53 0.90 5.69 0.20
CA ALA A 53 1.30 4.39 0.71
C ALA A 53 1.89 4.48 2.12
N ARG A 54 2.68 5.50 2.42
CA ARG A 54 3.25 5.74 3.77
C ARG A 54 2.19 5.89 4.85
N VAL A 55 1.04 6.48 4.51
CA VAL A 55 -0.08 6.64 5.44
C VAL A 55 -0.95 5.40 5.48
N LYS A 56 -1.34 4.88 4.32
CA LYS A 56 -2.37 3.83 4.22
C LYS A 56 -1.88 2.43 4.54
N ILE A 57 -0.63 2.10 4.24
CA ILE A 57 -0.09 0.78 4.58
C ILE A 57 -0.12 0.51 6.09
N PRO A 58 0.39 1.42 6.96
CA PRO A 58 0.29 1.22 8.41
C PRO A 58 -1.14 1.22 8.95
N GLU A 59 -2.08 1.98 8.34
CA GLU A 59 -3.49 1.96 8.74
C GLU A 59 -4.14 0.61 8.47
N THR A 60 -3.78 -0.05 7.36
CA THR A 60 -4.34 -1.35 6.95
C THR A 60 -3.76 -2.52 7.76
N VAL A 61 -2.50 -2.41 8.16
CA VAL A 61 -1.78 -3.41 8.95
C VAL A 61 -1.10 -2.71 10.14
N PRO A 62 -1.86 -2.29 11.15
CA PRO A 62 -1.42 -1.33 12.17
C PRO A 62 -0.27 -1.83 13.05
N GLU A 63 -0.07 -3.13 13.15
CA GLU A 63 0.99 -3.69 13.98
C GLU A 63 1.96 -4.52 13.16
N GLY A 64 3.24 -4.12 13.17
CA GLY A 64 4.32 -4.88 12.55
C GLY A 64 4.73 -4.42 11.16
N ILE A 65 4.17 -3.36 10.58
CA ILE A 65 4.66 -2.75 9.34
C ILE A 65 5.01 -1.28 9.58
N ARG A 66 6.18 -0.86 9.13
CA ARG A 66 6.64 0.53 9.17
C ARG A 66 7.52 0.86 7.96
N ASP A 67 7.80 2.16 7.79
CA ASP A 67 8.68 2.68 6.74
C ASP A 67 8.25 2.26 5.32
N GLY A 68 6.92 2.18 5.10
CA GLY A 68 6.39 1.83 3.79
C GLY A 68 6.69 2.89 2.75
N HIS A 69 7.19 2.49 1.56
CA HIS A 69 7.29 3.36 0.40
C HIS A 69 7.11 2.56 -0.90
N VAL A 70 6.83 3.26 -2.00
CA VAL A 70 6.55 2.66 -3.31
C VAL A 70 7.39 3.32 -4.39
N GLU A 71 8.01 2.50 -5.23
CA GLU A 71 8.69 2.91 -6.45
C GLU A 71 7.95 2.39 -7.68
N LEU A 72 7.86 3.22 -8.71
CA LEU A 72 7.24 2.88 -9.99
C LEU A 72 8.28 2.55 -11.04
N GLY A 73 8.02 1.49 -11.82
CA GLY A 73 8.78 1.08 -12.98
C GLY A 73 7.87 0.88 -14.20
N GLN A 74 8.41 0.31 -15.29
CA GLN A 74 7.59 0.02 -16.47
C GLN A 74 6.70 -1.20 -16.18
N ASP A 75 5.39 -1.00 -16.13
CA ASP A 75 4.34 -1.98 -15.81
C ASP A 75 4.50 -2.64 -14.43
N VAL A 76 5.35 -2.08 -13.56
CA VAL A 76 5.73 -2.65 -12.26
C VAL A 76 5.61 -1.60 -11.17
N ALA A 77 5.03 -1.98 -10.04
CA ALA A 77 5.16 -1.24 -8.78
C ALA A 77 5.94 -2.09 -7.78
N THR A 78 6.85 -1.46 -7.05
CA THR A 78 7.65 -2.11 -6.01
C THR A 78 7.41 -1.40 -4.69
N GLY A 79 6.84 -2.13 -3.74
CA GLY A 79 6.66 -1.71 -2.37
C GLY A 79 7.84 -2.17 -1.51
N TYR A 80 8.23 -1.30 -0.58
CA TYR A 80 9.24 -1.57 0.44
C TYR A 80 8.64 -1.29 1.81
N ALA A 81 9.00 -2.09 2.79
CA ALA A 81 8.60 -1.88 4.18
C ALA A 81 9.56 -2.59 5.13
N THR A 82 9.54 -2.20 6.39
CA THR A 82 10.11 -2.97 7.50
C THR A 82 8.99 -3.74 8.18
N VAL A 83 9.10 -5.06 8.27
CA VAL A 83 8.04 -5.95 8.76
C VAL A 83 8.49 -6.75 9.96
N ASP A 84 7.70 -6.73 11.02
CA ASP A 84 7.77 -7.65 12.15
C ASP A 84 6.64 -8.70 12.02
N PHE A 85 6.99 -9.83 11.44
CA PHE A 85 6.03 -10.91 11.18
C PHE A 85 5.42 -11.51 12.46
N LEU A 86 6.15 -11.46 13.59
CA LEU A 86 5.63 -11.95 14.88
C LEU A 86 4.56 -11.01 15.40
N LYS A 87 4.79 -9.70 15.39
CA LYS A 87 3.78 -8.71 15.80
C LYS A 87 2.53 -8.79 14.95
N MET A 88 2.67 -8.91 13.63
CA MET A 88 1.53 -9.08 12.73
C MET A 88 0.65 -10.29 13.07
N ARG A 89 1.26 -11.42 13.46
CA ARG A 89 0.51 -12.61 13.85
C ARG A 89 -0.14 -12.46 15.22
N GLN A 90 0.58 -11.86 16.19
CA GLN A 90 0.07 -11.63 17.54
C GLN A 90 -1.13 -10.67 17.52
N ALA A 91 -1.08 -9.61 16.72
CA ALA A 91 -2.20 -8.69 16.51
C ALA A 91 -3.48 -9.41 16.02
N LYS A 92 -3.33 -10.54 15.35
CA LYS A 92 -4.44 -11.40 14.88
C LYS A 92 -4.81 -12.54 15.85
N GLY A 93 -4.28 -12.55 17.06
CA GLY A 93 -4.53 -13.59 18.06
C GLY A 93 -3.92 -14.96 17.71
N GLN A 94 -3.02 -15.02 16.73
CA GLN A 94 -2.35 -16.25 16.33
C GLN A 94 -1.04 -16.42 17.09
N GLN A 95 -0.90 -17.54 17.83
CA GLN A 95 0.34 -17.88 18.52
C GLN A 95 1.27 -18.67 17.57
N PRO A 96 2.44 -18.11 17.19
CA PRO A 96 3.41 -18.85 16.38
C PRO A 96 4.04 -19.97 17.24
N ASN A 97 4.31 -21.13 16.62
CA ASN A 97 5.12 -22.17 17.28
C ASN A 97 6.58 -21.70 17.46
N TRP A 98 7.34 -22.38 18.32
CA TRP A 98 8.71 -21.98 18.67
C TRP A 98 9.66 -21.85 17.45
N PHE A 99 9.49 -22.69 16.45
CA PHE A 99 10.30 -22.67 15.22
C PHE A 99 9.99 -21.41 14.38
N MET A 100 8.70 -21.10 14.23
CA MET A 100 8.26 -19.89 13.53
C MET A 100 8.69 -18.62 14.27
N GLN A 101 8.66 -18.63 15.61
CA GLN A 101 9.19 -17.51 16.40
C GLN A 101 10.64 -17.23 16.07
N LYS A 102 11.49 -18.26 16.07
CA LYS A 102 12.92 -18.11 15.79
C LYS A 102 13.22 -17.68 14.34
N LEU A 103 12.42 -18.15 13.37
CA LEU A 103 12.56 -17.81 11.97
C LEU A 103 12.13 -16.38 11.65
N LEU A 104 11.05 -15.93 12.31
CA LEU A 104 10.39 -14.64 12.04
C LEU A 104 10.71 -13.58 13.11
N GLU A 105 11.62 -13.86 14.03
CA GLU A 105 12.00 -12.93 15.11
C GLU A 105 12.67 -11.68 14.55
N GLY A 106 12.19 -10.53 15.05
CA GLY A 106 12.71 -9.21 14.74
C GLY A 106 12.17 -8.60 13.45
N GLU A 107 12.53 -7.37 13.25
CA GLU A 107 12.16 -6.58 12.09
C GLU A 107 12.99 -6.97 10.87
N ARG A 108 12.32 -7.10 9.73
CA ARG A 108 12.92 -7.52 8.47
C ARG A 108 12.56 -6.57 7.33
N PRO A 109 13.52 -6.10 6.54
CA PRO A 109 13.21 -5.40 5.31
C PRO A 109 12.50 -6.35 4.34
N LEU A 110 11.36 -5.88 3.85
CA LEU A 110 10.53 -6.55 2.85
C LEU A 110 10.50 -5.72 1.58
N LYS A 111 10.70 -6.37 0.44
CA LYS A 111 10.50 -5.80 -0.89
C LYS A 111 9.53 -6.68 -1.66
N VAL A 112 8.48 -6.09 -2.21
CA VAL A 112 7.45 -6.78 -3.00
C VAL A 112 7.32 -6.08 -4.34
N SER A 113 7.53 -6.80 -5.44
CA SER A 113 7.30 -6.29 -6.79
C SER A 113 6.08 -6.96 -7.42
N ILE A 114 5.19 -6.15 -7.93
CA ILE A 114 4.01 -6.59 -8.68
C ILE A 114 4.09 -6.03 -10.11
N ARG A 115 3.63 -6.81 -11.07
CA ARG A 115 3.32 -6.34 -12.42
C ARG A 115 1.81 -6.32 -12.59
N LEU A 116 1.31 -5.26 -13.20
CA LEU A 116 -0.10 -5.06 -13.42
C LEU A 116 -0.41 -5.16 -14.91
N GLU A 117 -1.37 -6.01 -15.28
CA GLU A 117 -1.93 -6.10 -16.61
C GLU A 117 -3.41 -5.74 -16.53
N SER A 118 -3.85 -4.71 -17.26
CA SER A 118 -5.24 -4.26 -17.20
C SER A 118 -5.76 -3.77 -18.54
N GLY A 119 -7.07 -3.86 -18.74
CA GLY A 119 -7.80 -3.39 -19.93
C GLY A 119 -9.19 -3.96 -20.02
N GLY A 120 -10.10 -3.22 -20.65
CA GLY A 120 -11.50 -3.64 -20.81
C GLY A 120 -12.24 -3.79 -19.49
N GLY A 121 -11.85 -3.03 -18.45
CA GLY A 121 -12.45 -3.10 -17.13
C GLY A 121 -12.00 -4.29 -16.29
N ARG A 122 -10.92 -4.97 -16.67
CA ARG A 122 -10.35 -6.12 -15.95
C ARG A 122 -8.88 -5.89 -15.62
N CYS A 123 -8.40 -6.55 -14.58
CA CYS A 123 -7.03 -6.48 -14.12
C CYS A 123 -6.50 -7.84 -13.68
N ILE A 124 -5.21 -8.06 -13.87
CA ILE A 124 -4.45 -9.17 -13.29
C ILE A 124 -3.26 -8.56 -12.55
N VAL A 125 -3.10 -8.90 -11.29
CA VAL A 125 -1.93 -8.53 -10.48
C VAL A 125 -1.00 -9.72 -10.40
N HIS A 126 0.15 -9.62 -11.05
CA HIS A 126 1.21 -10.63 -11.00
C HIS A 126 2.19 -10.29 -9.89
N LEU A 127 2.29 -11.15 -8.89
CA LEU A 127 3.35 -11.06 -7.89
C LEU A 127 4.64 -11.60 -8.51
N THR A 128 5.56 -10.70 -8.88
CA THR A 128 6.76 -11.06 -9.63
C THR A 128 7.96 -11.36 -8.74
N ARG A 129 8.03 -10.70 -7.55
CA ARG A 129 9.16 -10.88 -6.65
C ARG A 129 8.78 -10.52 -5.21
N VAL A 130 9.31 -11.30 -4.27
CA VAL A 130 9.32 -10.97 -2.85
C VAL A 130 10.71 -11.23 -2.29
N ASP A 131 11.32 -10.22 -1.70
CA ASP A 131 12.59 -10.33 -1.00
C ASP A 131 12.39 -10.02 0.48
N ILE A 132 12.94 -10.86 1.36
CA ILE A 132 12.97 -10.64 2.81
C ILE A 132 14.42 -10.61 3.24
N SER A 133 14.87 -9.53 3.87
CA SER A 133 16.27 -9.33 4.25
C SER A 133 17.23 -9.52 3.06
N ASN A 134 16.84 -9.03 1.87
CA ASN A 134 17.56 -9.15 0.61
C ASN A 134 17.70 -10.60 0.06
N VAL A 135 16.97 -11.55 0.63
CA VAL A 135 16.90 -12.92 0.12
C VAL A 135 15.58 -13.10 -0.63
N SER A 136 15.65 -13.46 -1.90
CA SER A 136 14.45 -13.70 -2.71
C SER A 136 13.72 -14.95 -2.22
N ALA A 137 12.42 -14.79 -1.96
CA ALA A 137 11.55 -15.89 -1.59
C ALA A 137 11.39 -16.85 -2.77
N ASN A 138 11.66 -18.13 -2.56
CA ASN A 138 11.29 -19.16 -3.53
C ASN A 138 9.77 -19.41 -3.53
N ALA A 139 9.28 -20.18 -4.49
CA ALA A 139 7.85 -20.43 -4.66
C ALA A 139 7.16 -20.97 -3.38
N THR A 140 7.84 -21.84 -2.62
CA THR A 140 7.31 -22.41 -1.37
C THR A 140 7.18 -21.36 -0.27
N VAL A 141 8.20 -20.51 -0.10
CA VAL A 141 8.18 -19.42 0.88
C VAL A 141 7.15 -18.38 0.46
N LEU A 142 7.04 -18.07 -0.82
CA LEU A 142 6.06 -17.14 -1.35
C LEU A 142 4.62 -17.63 -1.10
N ASP A 143 4.30 -18.88 -1.43
CA ASP A 143 3.01 -19.49 -1.16
C ASP A 143 2.66 -19.47 0.33
N PHE A 144 3.63 -19.77 1.19
CA PHE A 144 3.50 -19.67 2.63
C PHE A 144 3.17 -18.24 3.09
N LEU A 145 3.88 -17.22 2.59
CA LEU A 145 3.64 -15.83 2.94
C LEU A 145 2.26 -15.35 2.49
N ILE A 146 1.87 -15.69 1.27
CA ILE A 146 0.54 -15.36 0.74
C ILE A 146 -0.54 -15.98 1.62
N LYS A 147 -0.49 -17.27 1.87
CA LYS A 147 -1.52 -17.99 2.66
C LYS A 147 -1.56 -17.57 4.12
N THR A 148 -0.41 -17.29 4.71
CA THR A 148 -0.30 -17.03 6.16
C THR A 148 -0.52 -15.57 6.52
N PHE A 149 -0.11 -14.65 5.68
CA PHE A 149 -0.14 -13.21 5.99
C PHE A 149 -1.06 -12.42 5.07
N PHE A 150 -1.04 -12.68 3.76
CA PHE A 150 -1.79 -11.87 2.81
C PHE A 150 -3.27 -12.26 2.73
N MET A 151 -3.59 -13.53 2.50
CA MET A 151 -4.98 -13.98 2.36
C MET A 151 -5.87 -13.72 3.58
N PRO A 152 -5.38 -13.84 4.84
CA PRO A 152 -6.19 -13.48 6.00
C PRO A 152 -6.48 -11.96 6.11
N LEU A 153 -5.67 -11.11 5.46
CA LEU A 153 -5.90 -9.65 5.40
C LEU A 153 -6.85 -9.30 4.24
N TYR A 154 -6.72 -10.01 3.13
CA TYR A 154 -7.40 -9.75 1.86
C TYR A 154 -7.97 -11.05 1.32
N PRO A 155 -9.04 -11.62 1.93
CA PRO A 155 -9.58 -12.92 1.55
C PRO A 155 -10.12 -12.97 0.12
N ASP A 156 -10.56 -11.83 -0.40
CA ASP A 156 -11.10 -11.71 -1.76
C ASP A 156 -10.05 -11.36 -2.82
N ALA A 157 -8.79 -11.17 -2.41
CA ALA A 157 -7.73 -10.81 -3.34
C ALA A 157 -7.37 -11.97 -4.27
N LYS A 158 -7.31 -11.68 -5.57
CA LYS A 158 -6.94 -12.62 -6.61
C LYS A 158 -5.54 -12.28 -7.11
N ILE A 159 -4.54 -13.08 -6.71
CA ILE A 159 -3.16 -12.96 -7.23
C ILE A 159 -3.02 -13.88 -8.42
N ASN A 160 -2.48 -13.37 -9.53
CA ASN A 160 -2.33 -14.07 -10.82
C ASN A 160 -3.66 -14.53 -11.46
N GLU A 161 -4.79 -14.03 -10.98
CA GLU A 161 -6.09 -14.31 -11.54
C GLU A 161 -6.77 -13.00 -11.99
N PRO A 162 -7.54 -13.02 -13.08
CA PRO A 162 -8.26 -11.83 -13.53
C PRO A 162 -9.43 -11.50 -12.59
N PHE A 163 -9.63 -10.21 -12.33
CA PHE A 163 -10.78 -9.67 -11.62
C PHE A 163 -11.29 -8.40 -12.30
N ASP A 164 -12.53 -8.05 -12.03
CA ASP A 164 -13.13 -6.85 -12.58
C ASP A 164 -12.67 -5.61 -11.79
N LEU A 165 -12.38 -4.53 -12.52
CA LEU A 165 -12.07 -3.22 -11.93
C LEU A 165 -13.37 -2.50 -11.59
N ASP A 166 -13.46 -2.02 -10.35
CA ASP A 166 -14.56 -1.22 -9.86
C ASP A 166 -14.50 0.24 -10.38
N TYR A 167 -15.46 1.07 -9.97
CA TYR A 167 -15.52 2.53 -10.20
C TYR A 167 -15.47 2.96 -11.67
N ASP A 168 -16.01 2.14 -12.58
CA ASP A 168 -15.99 2.37 -14.04
C ASP A 168 -14.57 2.48 -14.62
N ILE A 169 -13.56 1.94 -13.96
CA ILE A 169 -12.19 1.91 -14.45
C ILE A 169 -12.11 0.93 -15.64
N ASP A 170 -11.56 1.42 -16.77
CA ASP A 170 -11.25 0.62 -17.94
C ASP A 170 -9.86 0.00 -17.84
N ARG A 171 -8.86 0.82 -17.47
CA ARG A 171 -7.45 0.41 -17.47
C ARG A 171 -6.63 1.21 -16.48
N ILE A 172 -5.57 0.58 -15.97
CA ILE A 172 -4.53 1.16 -15.14
C ILE A 172 -3.18 0.90 -15.81
N ASP A 173 -2.46 1.95 -16.18
CA ASP A 173 -1.12 1.88 -16.76
C ASP A 173 -0.11 2.37 -15.71
N ILE A 174 0.98 1.63 -15.52
CA ILE A 174 2.08 2.00 -14.62
C ILE A 174 3.31 2.32 -15.45
N THR A 175 3.89 3.49 -15.24
CA THR A 175 5.16 3.92 -15.82
C THR A 175 6.10 4.42 -14.73
N PRO A 176 7.41 4.60 -14.99
CA PRO A 176 8.28 5.25 -14.01
C PRO A 176 7.88 6.68 -13.66
N ALA A 177 7.09 7.34 -14.50
CA ALA A 177 6.66 8.72 -14.33
C ALA A 177 5.32 8.86 -13.61
N ASP A 178 4.45 7.85 -13.71
CA ASP A 178 3.08 7.94 -13.19
C ASP A 178 2.34 6.59 -13.14
N ILE A 179 1.19 6.62 -12.44
CA ILE A 179 0.09 5.65 -12.59
C ILE A 179 -1.08 6.38 -13.24
N LYS A 180 -1.52 5.92 -14.39
CA LYS A 180 -2.65 6.46 -15.14
C LYS A 180 -3.86 5.54 -15.05
N VAL A 181 -4.95 6.03 -14.48
CA VAL A 181 -6.24 5.33 -14.39
C VAL A 181 -7.18 5.88 -15.44
N THR A 182 -7.60 5.06 -16.39
CA THR A 182 -8.51 5.44 -17.49
C THR A 182 -9.92 4.94 -17.18
N ILE A 183 -10.92 5.82 -17.36
CA ILE A 183 -12.34 5.51 -17.13
C ILE A 183 -12.99 4.99 -18.43
N LYS A 184 -13.91 4.04 -18.31
CA LYS A 184 -14.72 3.50 -19.42
C LYS A 184 -15.42 4.64 -20.18
N ARG A 185 -15.54 4.47 -21.49
CA ARG A 185 -16.26 5.42 -22.36
C ARG A 185 -17.77 5.34 -22.17
#